data_82e4e149ab0c5c0922d59b174c0c2a58
#
_entry.id   82e4e149ab0c5c0922d59b174c0c2a58
#
_cell.length_a   1.000
_cell.length_b   1.000
_cell.length_c   1.000
_cell.angle_alpha   90.00
_cell.angle_beta   90.00
_cell.angle_gamma   90.00
#
_symmetry.space_group_name_H-M   'P 1'
#
loop_
_entity.id
_entity.type
_entity.pdbx_description
1 polymer ?
#
loop_
_entity_poly.entity_id
_entity_poly.type
_entity_poly.pdbx_seq_one_letter_code
_entity_poly.pdbx_strand_id
1 'polypeptide(L)'
;MAFIRAVPVEAADAAVTEIYDGDRASWGYVPNFTKTFAHRPDVYRAWQQLNATIKSSMDLRRYELATVAAASALRSSYCTLAHGRMLAEQVMDAESVIQFLTDRKTAPLDAAERAVVAFAEKVASAADQMTQGDVDELRAQGLDDEEIFDVALAAGARCFFSKVLDATGTEPDAAFQDLEPALREALTVGRPIEAKS
;
A
#
# COMPACT_ATOMS: atom_id res chain seq x y z
N MET A 1 16.10 12.05 -1.08
CA MET A 1 16.67 11.83 -2.44
C MET A 1 16.74 10.34 -2.72
N ALA A 2 16.21 9.88 -3.85
CA ALA A 2 16.24 8.46 -4.22
C ALA A 2 17.70 7.96 -4.39
N PHE A 3 17.96 6.69 -4.05
CA PHE A 3 19.29 6.06 -4.20
C PHE A 3 19.57 5.66 -5.63
N ILE A 4 18.52 5.31 -6.39
CA ILE A 4 18.56 5.04 -7.82
C ILE A 4 17.90 6.21 -8.54
N ARG A 5 18.58 6.73 -9.56
CA ARG A 5 18.01 7.83 -10.36
C ARG A 5 16.71 7.37 -11.03
N ALA A 6 15.66 8.14 -10.85
CA ALA A 6 14.44 7.93 -11.62
C ALA A 6 14.69 8.13 -13.12
N VAL A 7 13.95 7.43 -13.96
CA VAL A 7 13.98 7.68 -15.41
C VAL A 7 13.19 8.97 -15.68
N PRO A 8 13.83 10.03 -16.20
CA PRO A 8 13.13 11.28 -16.46
C PRO A 8 12.19 11.14 -17.66
N VAL A 9 11.13 11.95 -17.69
CA VAL A 9 10.07 11.87 -18.72
C VAL A 9 10.67 12.09 -20.13
N GLU A 10 11.63 13.00 -20.24
CA GLU A 10 12.33 13.33 -21.50
C GLU A 10 13.27 12.23 -22.02
N ALA A 11 13.60 11.26 -21.19
CA ALA A 11 14.43 10.10 -21.55
C ALA A 11 13.61 8.81 -21.75
N ALA A 12 12.28 8.91 -21.72
CA ALA A 12 11.40 7.76 -21.84
C ALA A 12 11.40 7.20 -23.28
N ASP A 13 11.66 5.91 -23.41
CA ASP A 13 11.37 5.16 -24.65
C ASP A 13 9.86 4.86 -24.78
N ALA A 14 9.46 4.15 -25.82
CA ALA A 14 8.06 3.84 -26.07
C ALA A 14 7.40 3.03 -24.91
N ALA A 15 8.14 2.07 -24.35
CA ALA A 15 7.63 1.22 -23.27
C ALA A 15 7.49 1.98 -21.94
N VAL A 16 8.39 2.91 -21.66
CA VAL A 16 8.35 3.80 -20.52
C VAL A 16 7.27 4.86 -20.70
N THR A 17 7.12 5.42 -21.90
CA THR A 17 6.07 6.41 -22.22
C THR A 17 4.68 5.82 -21.96
N GLU A 18 4.44 4.58 -22.36
CA GLU A 18 3.16 3.89 -22.15
C GLU A 18 2.77 3.85 -20.66
N ILE A 19 3.70 3.44 -19.78
CA ILE A 19 3.42 3.37 -18.34
C ILE A 19 3.26 4.77 -17.72
N TYR A 20 4.01 5.76 -18.21
CA TYR A 20 3.90 7.15 -17.75
C TYR A 20 2.55 7.77 -18.14
N ASP A 21 2.07 7.54 -19.34
CA ASP A 21 0.78 8.05 -19.81
C ASP A 21 -0.39 7.39 -19.07
N GLY A 22 -0.31 6.06 -18.84
CA GLY A 22 -1.31 5.33 -18.04
C GLY A 22 -1.41 5.87 -16.61
N ASP A 23 -0.28 6.05 -15.94
CA ASP A 23 -0.29 6.55 -14.56
C ASP A 23 -0.61 8.05 -14.50
N ARG A 24 -0.18 8.85 -15.47
CA ARG A 24 -0.61 10.26 -15.56
C ARG A 24 -2.12 10.38 -15.71
N ALA A 25 -2.75 9.51 -16.49
CA ALA A 25 -4.21 9.50 -16.62
C ALA A 25 -4.92 9.14 -15.31
N SER A 26 -4.33 8.26 -14.51
CA SER A 26 -4.91 7.79 -13.24
C SER A 26 -4.64 8.73 -12.06
N TRP A 27 -3.44 9.32 -11.98
CA TRP A 27 -2.96 10.11 -10.85
C TRP A 27 -2.96 11.63 -11.10
N GLY A 28 -3.09 12.07 -12.35
CA GLY A 28 -2.96 13.47 -12.77
C GLY A 28 -1.49 13.91 -12.99
N TYR A 29 -0.53 13.07 -12.63
CA TYR A 29 0.91 13.27 -12.81
C TYR A 29 1.60 11.90 -12.94
N VAL A 30 2.91 11.89 -13.22
CA VAL A 30 3.71 10.66 -13.22
C VAL A 30 4.28 10.44 -11.81
N PRO A 31 3.81 9.43 -11.05
CA PRO A 31 4.28 9.18 -9.69
C PRO A 31 5.77 8.82 -9.62
N ASN A 32 6.41 9.09 -8.50
CA ASN A 32 7.82 8.74 -8.29
C ASN A 32 8.05 7.22 -8.31
N PHE A 33 7.08 6.42 -7.84
CA PHE A 33 7.17 4.96 -7.98
C PHE A 33 7.19 4.52 -9.44
N THR A 34 6.40 5.14 -10.33
CA THR A 34 6.39 4.82 -11.76
C THR A 34 7.72 5.15 -12.40
N LYS A 35 8.31 6.31 -12.06
CA LYS A 35 9.64 6.71 -12.52
C LYS A 35 10.74 5.75 -12.05
N THR A 36 10.58 5.15 -10.86
CA THR A 36 11.49 4.12 -10.35
C THR A 36 11.32 2.79 -11.11
N PHE A 37 10.09 2.33 -11.28
CA PHE A 37 9.79 1.11 -12.03
C PHE A 37 10.03 1.23 -13.54
N ALA A 38 10.19 2.44 -14.07
CA ALA A 38 10.51 2.69 -15.46
C ALA A 38 11.85 2.07 -15.91
N HIS A 39 12.73 1.70 -14.99
CA HIS A 39 13.90 0.85 -15.30
C HIS A 39 13.51 -0.54 -15.78
N ARG A 40 12.32 -1.02 -15.45
CA ARG A 40 11.79 -2.33 -15.83
C ARG A 40 10.28 -2.23 -16.09
N PRO A 41 9.86 -1.60 -17.19
CA PRO A 41 8.44 -1.40 -17.50
C PRO A 41 7.67 -2.71 -17.67
N ASP A 42 8.33 -3.78 -18.09
CA ASP A 42 7.79 -5.14 -18.15
C ASP A 42 7.41 -5.68 -16.75
N VAL A 43 8.28 -5.49 -15.75
CA VAL A 43 8.01 -5.87 -14.37
C VAL A 43 6.88 -5.01 -13.78
N TYR A 44 6.84 -3.72 -14.10
CA TYR A 44 5.78 -2.84 -13.63
C TYR A 44 4.40 -3.24 -14.17
N ARG A 45 4.29 -3.55 -15.46
CA ARG A 45 3.04 -4.05 -16.05
C ARG A 45 2.58 -5.38 -15.42
N ALA A 46 3.53 -6.30 -15.20
CA ALA A 46 3.22 -7.56 -14.52
C ALA A 46 2.73 -7.33 -13.08
N TRP A 47 3.33 -6.38 -12.37
CA TRP A 47 2.87 -5.96 -11.04
C TRP A 47 1.47 -5.35 -11.09
N GLN A 48 1.20 -4.43 -12.01
CA GLN A 48 -0.13 -3.83 -12.17
C GLN A 48 -1.20 -4.91 -12.40
N GLN A 49 -0.93 -5.88 -13.27
CA GLN A 49 -1.83 -7.00 -13.54
C GLN A 49 -2.06 -7.87 -12.28
N LEU A 50 -1.00 -8.24 -11.58
CA LEU A 50 -1.09 -9.02 -10.35
C LEU A 50 -1.93 -8.28 -9.30
N ASN A 51 -1.61 -7.01 -9.06
CA ASN A 51 -2.29 -6.20 -8.05
C ASN A 51 -3.78 -5.99 -8.39
N ALA A 52 -4.10 -5.77 -9.66
CA ALA A 52 -5.48 -5.66 -10.13
C ALA A 52 -6.27 -6.96 -9.91
N THR A 53 -5.64 -8.11 -10.20
CA THR A 53 -6.25 -9.42 -9.99
C THR A 53 -6.53 -9.66 -8.51
N ILE A 54 -5.57 -9.43 -7.62
CA ILE A 54 -5.76 -9.56 -6.16
C ILE A 54 -6.87 -8.62 -5.67
N LYS A 55 -6.84 -7.36 -6.10
CA LYS A 55 -7.86 -6.39 -5.68
C LYS A 55 -9.27 -6.78 -6.14
N SER A 56 -9.41 -7.42 -7.28
CA SER A 56 -10.73 -7.83 -7.82
C SER A 56 -11.37 -9.00 -7.09
N SER A 57 -10.61 -9.78 -6.31
CA SER A 57 -11.14 -10.89 -5.50
C SER A 57 -11.65 -10.46 -4.13
N MET A 58 -11.41 -9.22 -3.71
CA MET A 58 -11.72 -8.73 -2.37
C MET A 58 -12.69 -7.53 -2.42
N ASP A 59 -13.48 -7.34 -1.35
CA ASP A 59 -14.13 -6.06 -1.16
C ASP A 59 -13.08 -4.96 -0.89
N LEU A 60 -13.41 -3.72 -1.31
CA LEU A 60 -12.47 -2.61 -1.23
C LEU A 60 -11.99 -2.33 0.19
N ARG A 61 -12.89 -2.41 1.18
CA ARG A 61 -12.58 -2.11 2.56
C ARG A 61 -11.57 -3.11 3.14
N ARG A 62 -11.81 -4.41 2.94
CA ARG A 62 -10.89 -5.48 3.39
C ARG A 62 -9.53 -5.36 2.69
N TYR A 63 -9.51 -5.13 1.37
CA TYR A 63 -8.28 -4.94 0.62
C TYR A 63 -7.45 -3.76 1.13
N GLU A 64 -8.06 -2.59 1.33
CA GLU A 64 -7.34 -1.40 1.77
C GLU A 64 -6.88 -1.53 3.24
N LEU A 65 -7.68 -2.12 4.13
CA LEU A 65 -7.28 -2.41 5.52
C LEU A 65 -6.07 -3.34 5.58
N ALA A 66 -6.09 -4.46 4.85
CA ALA A 66 -4.96 -5.40 4.78
C ALA A 66 -3.70 -4.73 4.20
N THR A 67 -3.88 -3.94 3.15
CA THR A 67 -2.80 -3.24 2.46
C THR A 67 -2.15 -2.16 3.33
N VAL A 68 -2.96 -1.32 4.00
CA VAL A 68 -2.46 -0.27 4.91
C VAL A 68 -1.79 -0.90 6.13
N ALA A 69 -2.36 -1.97 6.70
CA ALA A 69 -1.78 -2.70 7.81
C ALA A 69 -0.38 -3.24 7.45
N ALA A 70 -0.25 -3.93 6.32
CA ALA A 70 1.02 -4.45 5.84
C ALA A 70 2.05 -3.32 5.56
N ALA A 71 1.63 -2.24 4.88
CA ALA A 71 2.49 -1.10 4.58
C ALA A 71 2.99 -0.39 5.85
N SER A 72 2.11 -0.21 6.83
CA SER A 72 2.42 0.39 8.13
C SER A 72 3.40 -0.46 8.92
N ALA A 73 3.20 -1.79 8.97
CA ALA A 73 4.12 -2.73 9.63
C ALA A 73 5.53 -2.70 9.01
N LEU A 74 5.61 -2.50 7.69
CA LEU A 74 6.87 -2.33 6.95
C LEU A 74 7.47 -0.93 7.10
N ARG A 75 6.77 0.03 7.73
CA ARG A 75 7.13 1.44 7.80
C ARG A 75 7.32 2.08 6.43
N SER A 76 6.55 1.66 5.44
CA SER A 76 6.61 2.17 4.07
C SER A 76 5.65 3.35 3.89
N SER A 77 6.15 4.58 4.08
CA SER A 77 5.33 5.80 3.97
C SER A 77 4.63 5.92 2.62
N TYR A 78 5.31 5.57 1.53
CA TYR A 78 4.71 5.69 0.20
C TYR A 78 3.41 4.90 0.09
N CYS A 79 3.47 3.62 0.46
CA CYS A 79 2.31 2.74 0.37
C CYS A 79 1.25 3.09 1.42
N THR A 80 1.66 3.48 2.63
CA THR A 80 0.72 3.91 3.67
C THR A 80 -0.01 5.19 3.27
N LEU A 81 0.68 6.17 2.68
CA LEU A 81 0.08 7.41 2.16
C LEU A 81 -0.89 7.14 1.01
N ALA A 82 -0.49 6.36 0.01
CA ALA A 82 -1.32 6.08 -1.16
C ALA A 82 -2.62 5.34 -0.78
N HIS A 83 -2.50 4.25 -0.01
CA HIS A 83 -3.64 3.41 0.38
C HIS A 83 -4.43 3.99 1.56
N GLY A 84 -3.77 4.65 2.51
CA GLY A 84 -4.44 5.34 3.61
C GLY A 84 -5.27 6.53 3.12
N ARG A 85 -4.80 7.27 2.12
CA ARG A 85 -5.61 8.27 1.41
C ARG A 85 -6.84 7.64 0.77
N MET A 86 -6.67 6.52 0.04
CA MET A 86 -7.78 5.81 -0.58
C MET A 86 -8.80 5.34 0.47
N LEU A 87 -8.31 4.81 1.59
CA LEU A 87 -9.12 4.39 2.71
C LEU A 87 -9.94 5.56 3.28
N ALA A 88 -9.32 6.75 3.45
CA ALA A 88 -9.96 7.95 3.96
C ALA A 88 -10.98 8.58 2.98
N GLU A 89 -10.73 8.48 1.68
CA GLU A 89 -11.60 9.09 0.66
C GLU A 89 -12.80 8.21 0.28
N GLN A 90 -12.67 6.88 0.38
CA GLN A 90 -13.66 5.96 -0.22
C GLN A 90 -14.31 4.98 0.77
N VAL A 91 -13.72 4.78 1.96
CA VAL A 91 -14.11 3.68 2.84
C VAL A 91 -14.52 4.11 4.24
N MET A 92 -13.74 5.00 4.87
CA MET A 92 -14.02 5.54 6.22
C MET A 92 -13.54 6.98 6.28
N ASP A 93 -13.91 7.72 7.33
CA ASP A 93 -13.45 9.10 7.51
C ASP A 93 -11.97 9.17 7.93
N ALA A 94 -11.37 10.36 7.76
CA ALA A 94 -9.95 10.57 8.05
C ALA A 94 -9.60 10.33 9.53
N GLU A 95 -10.49 10.68 10.46
CA GLU A 95 -10.29 10.45 11.90
C GLU A 95 -10.21 8.96 12.21
N SER A 96 -11.07 8.15 11.60
CA SER A 96 -11.05 6.69 11.69
C SER A 96 -9.75 6.08 11.16
N VAL A 97 -9.21 6.62 10.07
CA VAL A 97 -7.90 6.20 9.52
C VAL A 97 -6.77 6.56 10.47
N ILE A 98 -6.79 7.77 11.05
CA ILE A 98 -5.81 8.19 12.05
C ILE A 98 -5.85 7.25 13.25
N GLN A 99 -7.03 6.96 13.80
CA GLN A 99 -7.18 6.01 14.91
C GLN A 99 -6.69 4.62 14.54
N PHE A 100 -7.01 4.14 13.33
CA PHE A 100 -6.53 2.87 12.81
C PHE A 100 -4.99 2.78 12.80
N LEU A 101 -4.28 3.85 12.55
CA LEU A 101 -2.81 3.87 12.51
C LEU A 101 -2.16 4.11 13.87
N THR A 102 -2.79 4.91 14.73
CA THR A 102 -2.20 5.36 16.01
C THR A 102 -2.65 4.56 17.21
N ASP A 103 -3.90 4.07 17.23
CA ASP A 103 -4.45 3.24 18.30
C ASP A 103 -5.39 2.17 17.77
N ARG A 104 -4.83 1.01 17.43
CA ARG A 104 -5.57 -0.16 16.94
C ARG A 104 -6.73 -0.61 17.85
N LYS A 105 -6.66 -0.32 19.15
CA LYS A 105 -7.66 -0.79 20.11
C LYS A 105 -8.95 0.02 20.03
N THR A 106 -8.82 1.32 19.82
CA THR A 106 -9.96 2.24 19.72
C THR A 106 -10.45 2.45 18.29
N ALA A 107 -9.69 2.02 17.30
CA ALA A 107 -10.08 2.12 15.89
C ALA A 107 -11.47 1.51 15.65
N PRO A 108 -12.31 2.14 14.82
CA PRO A 108 -13.69 1.70 14.55
C PRO A 108 -13.71 0.53 13.55
N LEU A 109 -13.06 -0.56 13.94
CA LEU A 109 -13.00 -1.82 13.21
C LEU A 109 -13.88 -2.85 13.91
N ASP A 110 -14.55 -3.70 13.16
CA ASP A 110 -15.23 -4.87 13.70
C ASP A 110 -14.24 -5.99 14.04
N ALA A 111 -14.72 -7.12 14.52
CA ALA A 111 -13.86 -8.24 14.95
C ALA A 111 -13.15 -8.91 13.76
N ALA A 112 -13.84 -9.05 12.63
CA ALA A 112 -13.26 -9.64 11.40
C ALA A 112 -12.18 -8.72 10.82
N GLU A 113 -12.41 -7.42 10.77
CA GLU A 113 -11.45 -6.42 10.32
C GLU A 113 -10.19 -6.39 11.20
N ARG A 114 -10.36 -6.48 12.53
CA ARG A 114 -9.20 -6.57 13.44
C ARG A 114 -8.37 -7.82 13.20
N ALA A 115 -9.02 -8.96 12.95
CA ALA A 115 -8.32 -10.20 12.63
C ALA A 115 -7.58 -10.10 11.30
N VAL A 116 -8.20 -9.53 10.24
CA VAL A 116 -7.58 -9.27 8.94
C VAL A 116 -6.35 -8.35 9.08
N VAL A 117 -6.48 -7.27 9.83
CA VAL A 117 -5.38 -6.33 10.08
C VAL A 117 -4.22 -7.01 10.79
N ALA A 118 -4.49 -7.75 11.89
CA ALA A 118 -3.46 -8.46 12.65
C ALA A 118 -2.75 -9.51 11.79
N PHE A 119 -3.51 -10.24 10.97
CA PHE A 119 -2.96 -11.23 10.05
C PHE A 119 -2.07 -10.58 8.99
N ALA A 120 -2.52 -9.52 8.33
CA ALA A 120 -1.76 -8.80 7.32
C ALA A 120 -0.46 -8.17 7.88
N GLU A 121 -0.51 -7.60 9.09
CA GLU A 121 0.67 -7.09 9.79
C GLU A 121 1.68 -8.20 10.07
N LYS A 122 1.22 -9.37 10.52
CA LYS A 122 2.08 -10.52 10.80
C LYS A 122 2.67 -11.10 9.51
N VAL A 123 1.91 -11.21 8.42
CA VAL A 123 2.43 -11.59 7.09
C VAL A 123 3.56 -10.65 6.67
N ALA A 124 3.42 -9.34 6.89
CA ALA A 124 4.40 -8.35 6.46
C ALA A 124 5.69 -8.36 7.31
N SER A 125 5.58 -8.62 8.61
CA SER A 125 6.67 -8.43 9.58
C SER A 125 7.29 -9.72 10.12
N ALA A 126 6.55 -10.83 10.16
CA ALA A 126 6.94 -12.08 10.81
C ALA A 126 6.27 -13.31 10.18
N ALA A 127 6.26 -13.41 8.84
CA ALA A 127 5.60 -14.50 8.11
C ALA A 127 6.10 -15.89 8.49
N ASP A 128 7.37 -16.01 8.87
CA ASP A 128 7.98 -17.26 9.36
C ASP A 128 7.44 -17.71 10.72
N GLN A 129 6.74 -16.84 11.44
CA GLN A 129 6.12 -17.11 12.74
C GLN A 129 4.60 -17.32 12.65
N MET A 130 4.05 -17.42 11.43
CA MET A 130 2.62 -17.72 11.23
C MET A 130 2.31 -19.12 11.76
N THR A 131 1.16 -19.26 12.40
CA THR A 131 0.69 -20.50 13.00
C THR A 131 -0.72 -20.84 12.51
N GLN A 132 -1.15 -22.08 12.75
CA GLN A 132 -2.54 -22.48 12.51
C GLN A 132 -3.52 -21.57 13.28
N GLY A 133 -3.16 -21.12 14.50
CA GLY A 133 -4.00 -20.25 15.30
C GLY A 133 -4.28 -18.90 14.64
N ASP A 134 -3.33 -18.33 13.88
CA ASP A 134 -3.55 -17.08 13.14
C ASP A 134 -4.62 -17.25 12.03
N VAL A 135 -4.64 -18.42 11.38
CA VAL A 135 -5.66 -18.77 10.37
C VAL A 135 -7.01 -19.07 11.03
N ASP A 136 -7.00 -19.80 12.15
CA ASP A 136 -8.22 -20.16 12.87
C ASP A 136 -8.94 -18.94 13.46
N GLU A 137 -8.20 -17.88 13.81
CA GLU A 137 -8.79 -16.60 14.23
C GLU A 137 -9.62 -15.98 13.10
N LEU A 138 -9.10 -15.93 11.86
CA LEU A 138 -9.86 -15.45 10.70
C LEU A 138 -11.09 -16.33 10.41
N ARG A 139 -10.95 -17.64 10.51
CA ARG A 139 -12.08 -18.56 10.36
C ARG A 139 -13.16 -18.36 11.44
N ALA A 140 -12.75 -18.11 12.68
CA ALA A 140 -13.68 -17.79 13.76
C ALA A 140 -14.49 -16.51 13.51
N GLN A 141 -13.96 -15.60 12.69
CA GLN A 141 -14.66 -14.40 12.22
C GLN A 141 -15.47 -14.64 10.93
N GLY A 142 -15.53 -15.86 10.43
CA GLY A 142 -16.38 -16.27 9.31
C GLY A 142 -15.71 -16.20 7.93
N LEU A 143 -14.40 -15.94 7.85
CA LEU A 143 -13.69 -15.99 6.58
C LEU A 143 -13.44 -17.45 6.16
N ASP A 144 -13.65 -17.73 4.89
CA ASP A 144 -13.27 -19.02 4.30
C ASP A 144 -11.79 -19.05 3.87
N ASP A 145 -11.32 -20.20 3.37
CA ASP A 145 -9.92 -20.38 3.01
C ASP A 145 -9.50 -19.52 1.80
N GLU A 146 -10.42 -19.22 0.88
CA GLU A 146 -10.18 -18.35 -0.27
C GLU A 146 -10.01 -16.90 0.19
N GLU A 147 -10.90 -16.40 1.03
CA GLU A 147 -10.83 -15.06 1.61
C GLU A 147 -9.57 -14.86 2.47
N ILE A 148 -9.17 -15.87 3.27
CA ILE A 148 -7.93 -15.83 4.05
C ILE A 148 -6.70 -15.80 3.13
N PHE A 149 -6.73 -16.57 2.05
CA PHE A 149 -5.66 -16.57 1.06
C PHE A 149 -5.56 -15.23 0.33
N ASP A 150 -6.68 -14.59 0.01
CA ASP A 150 -6.71 -13.25 -0.57
C ASP A 150 -6.05 -12.19 0.34
N VAL A 151 -6.30 -12.25 1.65
CA VAL A 151 -5.61 -11.38 2.62
C VAL A 151 -4.10 -11.62 2.60
N ALA A 152 -3.67 -12.88 2.56
CA ALA A 152 -2.25 -13.22 2.46
C ALA A 152 -1.62 -12.71 1.16
N LEU A 153 -2.34 -12.82 0.02
CA LEU A 153 -1.90 -12.30 -1.28
C LEU A 153 -1.78 -10.77 -1.25
N ALA A 154 -2.77 -10.06 -0.71
CA ALA A 154 -2.75 -8.60 -0.61
C ALA A 154 -1.56 -8.11 0.24
N ALA A 155 -1.34 -8.71 1.40
CA ALA A 155 -0.21 -8.39 2.29
C ALA A 155 1.14 -8.74 1.64
N GLY A 156 1.28 -9.92 1.02
CA GLY A 156 2.49 -10.36 0.34
C GLY A 156 2.85 -9.50 -0.86
N ALA A 157 1.86 -9.15 -1.67
CA ALA A 157 2.02 -8.23 -2.79
C ALA A 157 2.46 -6.84 -2.31
N ARG A 158 1.90 -6.36 -1.20
CA ARG A 158 2.31 -5.10 -0.58
C ARG A 158 3.77 -5.16 -0.12
N CYS A 159 4.22 -6.28 0.43
CA CYS A 159 5.62 -6.46 0.80
C CYS A 159 6.57 -6.28 -0.38
N PHE A 160 6.25 -6.86 -1.54
CA PHE A 160 7.05 -6.67 -2.75
C PHE A 160 7.19 -5.19 -3.11
N PHE A 161 6.07 -4.50 -3.27
CA PHE A 161 6.07 -3.11 -3.74
C PHE A 161 6.74 -2.16 -2.73
N SER A 162 6.36 -2.24 -1.47
CA SER A 162 6.91 -1.41 -0.39
C SER A 162 8.43 -1.58 -0.28
N LYS A 163 8.92 -2.82 -0.25
CA LYS A 163 10.35 -3.10 -0.12
C LYS A 163 11.16 -2.61 -1.31
N VAL A 164 10.62 -2.69 -2.54
CA VAL A 164 11.29 -2.15 -3.72
C VAL A 164 11.43 -0.63 -3.61
N LEU A 165 10.36 0.09 -3.25
CA LEU A 165 10.40 1.54 -3.11
C LEU A 165 11.36 1.99 -2.00
N ASP A 166 11.30 1.33 -0.83
CA ASP A 166 12.16 1.68 0.30
C ASP A 166 13.63 1.34 0.02
N ALA A 167 13.91 0.20 -0.62
CA ALA A 167 15.27 -0.20 -1.00
C ALA A 167 15.90 0.72 -2.05
N THR A 168 15.09 1.32 -2.92
CA THR A 168 15.54 2.26 -3.96
C THR A 168 15.57 3.72 -3.48
N GLY A 169 15.08 3.98 -2.26
CA GLY A 169 15.00 5.32 -1.69
C GLY A 169 13.94 6.20 -2.34
N THR A 170 12.94 5.60 -2.98
CA THR A 170 11.85 6.34 -3.64
C THR A 170 11.02 7.09 -2.59
N GLU A 171 11.00 8.41 -2.70
CA GLU A 171 10.24 9.28 -1.79
C GLU A 171 8.76 9.32 -2.21
N PRO A 172 7.80 9.35 -1.27
CA PRO A 172 6.41 9.61 -1.58
C PRO A 172 6.28 10.96 -2.30
N ASP A 173 5.36 11.03 -3.26
CA ASP A 173 5.17 12.23 -4.10
C ASP A 173 4.85 13.48 -3.30
N ALA A 174 5.36 14.64 -3.75
CA ALA A 174 5.07 15.94 -3.16
C ALA A 174 3.56 16.26 -3.06
N ALA A 175 2.73 15.64 -3.92
CA ALA A 175 1.28 15.78 -3.89
C ALA A 175 0.66 15.32 -2.55
N PHE A 176 1.28 14.40 -1.81
CA PHE A 176 0.81 14.00 -0.48
C PHE A 176 0.96 15.09 0.58
N GLN A 177 1.72 16.17 0.30
CA GLN A 177 1.78 17.33 1.18
C GLN A 177 0.43 18.06 1.30
N ASP A 178 -0.49 17.85 0.35
CA ASP A 178 -1.81 18.48 0.32
C ASP A 178 -2.85 17.76 1.18
N LEU A 179 -2.51 16.60 1.74
CA LEU A 179 -3.37 15.92 2.70
C LEU A 179 -3.56 16.77 3.97
N GLU A 180 -4.70 16.58 4.61
CA GLU A 180 -4.96 17.15 5.92
C GLU A 180 -3.79 16.84 6.88
N PRO A 181 -3.29 17.83 7.67
CA PRO A 181 -2.04 17.67 8.43
C PRO A 181 -2.00 16.46 9.37
N ALA A 182 -3.07 16.20 10.13
CA ALA A 182 -3.09 15.08 11.07
C ALA A 182 -3.09 13.73 10.34
N LEU A 183 -3.86 13.62 9.25
CA LEU A 183 -3.88 12.41 8.41
C LEU A 183 -2.50 12.18 7.77
N ARG A 184 -1.89 13.22 7.21
CA ARG A 184 -0.57 13.15 6.62
C ARG A 184 0.49 12.70 7.62
N GLU A 185 0.47 13.22 8.83
CA GLU A 185 1.37 12.84 9.92
C GLU A 185 1.20 11.37 10.26
N ALA A 186 -0.03 10.89 10.48
CA ALA A 186 -0.33 9.50 10.79
C ALA A 186 0.10 8.53 9.68
N LEU A 187 -0.04 8.93 8.41
CA LEU A 187 0.32 8.12 7.24
C LEU A 187 1.83 8.13 6.93
N THR A 188 2.61 9.07 7.48
CA THR A 188 4.05 9.17 7.23
C THR A 188 4.84 8.35 8.26
N VAL A 189 4.81 7.03 8.10
CA VAL A 189 5.34 6.06 9.08
C VAL A 189 6.85 5.78 8.96
N GLY A 190 7.49 6.24 7.91
CA GLY A 190 8.90 5.94 7.59
C GLY A 190 9.56 7.09 6.83
N ARG A 191 9.85 6.89 5.54
CA ARG A 191 10.50 7.90 4.70
C ARG A 191 9.64 9.17 4.57
N PRO A 192 10.24 10.37 4.64
CA PRO A 192 9.50 11.62 4.49
C PRO A 192 8.95 11.79 3.06
N ILE A 193 7.89 12.59 2.94
CA ILE A 193 7.33 13.01 1.67
C ILE A 193 8.31 13.97 0.97
N GLU A 194 8.42 13.85 -0.35
CA GLU A 194 9.21 14.77 -1.19
C GLU A 194 8.82 16.23 -0.91
N ALA A 195 9.81 17.12 -0.83
CA ALA A 195 9.56 18.54 -0.68
C ALA A 195 8.90 19.12 -1.94
N LYS A 196 7.96 20.04 -1.77
CA LYS A 196 7.44 20.81 -2.91
C LYS A 196 8.54 21.70 -3.47
N SER A 197 8.79 21.58 -4.77
CA SER A 197 9.71 22.43 -5.52
C SER A 197 9.10 23.80 -5.80
#